data_fd8ce017ff813fadca7a08161c2f838b
#
_entry.id   fd8ce017ff813fadca7a08161c2f838b
#
_cell.length_a   1.000
_cell.length_b   1.000
_cell.length_c   1.000
_cell.angle_alpha   90.00
_cell.angle_beta   90.00
_cell.angle_gamma   90.00
#
_symmetry.space_group_name_H-M   'P 1'
#
loop_
_entity.id
_entity.type
_entity.pdbx_description
1 polymer ?
#
loop_
_entity_poly.entity_id
_entity_poly.type
_entity_poly.pdbx_seq_one_letter_code
_entity_poly.pdbx_strand_id
1 'polypeptide(L)'
;MKKLILASLFLILTQALFALRIGDPAPAFTAVDSHGQQHSLANYKGKFVVLEWTNQGCPYTIKHYQSGNMQSLQRQWTAKGVIWLTVLSSAPGEQGYQTASQENEYLQRAKAAPTAALLDPNGQLGHLYGAKTTPHMFIINPQGQLIYEGAIDDHPTTDIADVPNSTNYVAVALTQATSGKPVATTATRPYGCSVKYR
;
A
#
# COMPACT_ATOMS: atom_id res chain seq x y z
N MET A 1 12.47 -42.55 -45.34
CA MET A 1 11.55 -41.92 -44.36
C MET A 1 12.38 -41.00 -43.42
N LYS A 2 12.41 -39.69 -43.67
CA LYS A 2 13.17 -38.73 -42.86
C LYS A 2 12.26 -38.22 -41.74
N LYS A 3 12.63 -38.51 -40.51
CA LYS A 3 11.92 -37.97 -39.29
C LYS A 3 12.36 -36.52 -39.08
N LEU A 4 11.44 -35.56 -39.26
CA LEU A 4 11.62 -34.18 -38.81
C LEU A 4 11.44 -34.16 -37.28
N ILE A 5 12.49 -33.76 -36.55
CA ILE A 5 12.42 -33.45 -35.13
C ILE A 5 12.13 -31.94 -35.05
N LEU A 6 10.89 -31.60 -34.61
CA LEU A 6 10.51 -30.23 -34.29
C LEU A 6 11.07 -29.94 -32.88
N ALA A 7 12.10 -29.12 -32.82
CA ALA A 7 12.61 -28.59 -31.55
C ALA A 7 11.76 -27.38 -31.14
N SER A 8 10.91 -27.55 -30.12
CA SER A 8 10.12 -26.46 -29.52
C SER A 8 11.05 -25.62 -28.67
N LEU A 9 11.38 -24.42 -29.13
CA LEU A 9 12.15 -23.44 -28.40
C LEU A 9 11.23 -22.79 -27.33
N PHE A 10 11.34 -23.21 -26.09
CA PHE A 10 10.68 -22.56 -24.95
C PHE A 10 11.42 -21.25 -24.64
N LEU A 11 10.82 -20.13 -25.03
CA LEU A 11 11.31 -18.79 -24.66
C LEU A 11 10.97 -18.55 -23.19
N ILE A 12 11.92 -18.78 -22.27
CA ILE A 12 11.79 -18.43 -20.86
C ILE A 12 11.92 -16.91 -20.78
N LEU A 13 10.79 -16.21 -20.66
CA LEU A 13 10.74 -14.79 -20.40
C LEU A 13 11.16 -14.59 -18.92
N THR A 14 12.44 -14.33 -18.69
CA THR A 14 12.93 -13.87 -17.37
C THR A 14 12.36 -12.47 -17.13
N GLN A 15 11.33 -12.36 -16.30
CA GLN A 15 10.91 -11.06 -15.79
C GLN A 15 12.03 -10.55 -14.86
N ALA A 16 12.81 -9.61 -15.37
CA ALA A 16 13.74 -8.87 -14.53
C ALA A 16 12.90 -8.11 -13.49
N LEU A 17 13.13 -8.39 -12.20
CA LEU A 17 12.58 -7.59 -11.11
C LEU A 17 13.23 -6.21 -11.15
N PHE A 18 12.67 -5.32 -11.94
CA PHE A 18 13.05 -3.91 -11.87
C PHE A 18 12.46 -3.31 -10.60
N ALA A 19 13.28 -2.59 -9.86
CA ALA A 19 12.78 -1.78 -8.74
C ALA A 19 11.71 -0.82 -9.28
N LEU A 20 10.53 -0.80 -8.66
CA LEU A 20 9.44 0.08 -9.01
C LEU A 20 9.90 1.54 -8.92
N ARG A 21 9.64 2.33 -9.96
CA ARG A 21 10.05 3.74 -10.04
C ARG A 21 8.82 4.64 -10.20
N ILE A 22 8.96 5.87 -9.76
CA ILE A 22 7.94 6.90 -10.01
C ILE A 22 7.74 7.10 -11.51
N GLY A 23 6.47 7.10 -11.92
CA GLY A 23 6.05 7.17 -13.33
C GLY A 23 5.88 5.82 -14.01
N ASP A 24 6.44 4.74 -13.45
CA ASP A 24 6.24 3.39 -14.00
C ASP A 24 4.78 2.94 -13.81
N PRO A 25 4.27 2.05 -14.66
CA PRO A 25 3.03 1.33 -14.40
C PRO A 25 3.14 0.62 -13.04
N ALA A 26 2.18 0.86 -12.16
CA ALA A 26 2.11 0.15 -10.89
C ALA A 26 1.91 -1.35 -11.13
N PRO A 27 2.61 -2.23 -10.40
CA PRO A 27 2.48 -3.67 -10.57
C PRO A 27 1.04 -4.13 -10.40
N ALA A 28 0.56 -4.91 -11.36
CA ALA A 28 -0.78 -5.49 -11.28
C ALA A 28 -0.83 -6.50 -10.14
N PHE A 29 -1.90 -6.43 -9.35
CA PHE A 29 -2.14 -7.38 -8.27
C PHE A 29 -3.58 -7.86 -8.25
N THR A 30 -3.78 -9.00 -7.60
CA THR A 30 -5.06 -9.50 -7.14
C THR A 30 -4.87 -10.00 -5.71
N ALA A 31 -5.69 -9.54 -4.78
CA ALA A 31 -5.63 -9.91 -3.37
C ALA A 31 -7.04 -10.05 -2.79
N VAL A 32 -7.16 -10.76 -1.69
CA VAL A 32 -8.44 -10.95 -0.98
C VAL A 32 -8.44 -10.05 0.25
N ASP A 33 -9.55 -9.38 0.51
CA ASP A 33 -9.72 -8.53 1.69
C ASP A 33 -10.19 -9.33 2.92
N SER A 34 -10.29 -8.64 4.06
CA SER A 34 -10.75 -9.20 5.32
C SER A 34 -12.24 -9.61 5.33
N HIS A 35 -13.00 -9.28 4.29
CA HIS A 35 -14.37 -9.75 4.07
C HIS A 35 -14.48 -10.88 3.04
N GLY A 36 -13.35 -11.38 2.54
CA GLY A 36 -13.28 -12.45 1.53
C GLY A 36 -13.55 -11.96 0.10
N GLN A 37 -13.59 -10.65 -0.14
CA GLN A 37 -13.80 -10.09 -1.47
C GLN A 37 -12.47 -9.96 -2.21
N GLN A 38 -12.49 -10.25 -3.51
CA GLN A 38 -11.32 -10.14 -4.35
C GLN A 38 -11.19 -8.72 -4.92
N HIS A 39 -10.01 -8.15 -4.77
CA HIS A 39 -9.63 -6.84 -5.28
C HIS A 39 -8.49 -6.98 -6.29
N SER A 40 -8.58 -6.29 -7.40
CA SER A 40 -7.54 -6.20 -8.42
C SER A 40 -7.26 -4.73 -8.72
N LEU A 41 -6.01 -4.36 -8.95
CA LEU A 41 -5.68 -3.00 -9.37
C LEU A 41 -6.45 -2.58 -10.63
N ALA A 42 -6.70 -3.53 -11.54
CA ALA A 42 -7.46 -3.28 -12.77
C ALA A 42 -8.91 -2.81 -12.51
N ASN A 43 -9.52 -3.22 -11.38
CA ASN A 43 -10.87 -2.81 -11.01
C ASN A 43 -10.96 -1.32 -10.64
N TYR A 44 -9.82 -0.68 -10.41
CA TYR A 44 -9.71 0.71 -9.98
C TYR A 44 -9.20 1.65 -11.07
N LYS A 45 -9.16 1.18 -12.32
CA LYS A 45 -8.79 2.02 -13.47
C LYS A 45 -9.64 3.29 -13.50
N GLY A 46 -8.99 4.43 -13.72
CA GLY A 46 -9.67 5.74 -13.72
C GLY A 46 -9.81 6.37 -12.33
N LYS A 47 -9.32 5.72 -11.27
CA LYS A 47 -9.33 6.25 -9.89
C LYS A 47 -7.92 6.38 -9.34
N PHE A 48 -7.73 7.29 -8.40
CA PHE A 48 -6.54 7.28 -7.55
C PHE A 48 -6.63 6.11 -6.57
N VAL A 49 -5.50 5.42 -6.35
CA VAL A 49 -5.40 4.32 -5.39
C VAL A 49 -4.27 4.62 -4.41
N VAL A 50 -4.57 4.51 -3.12
CA VAL A 50 -3.57 4.53 -2.05
C VAL A 50 -3.40 3.09 -1.55
N LEU A 51 -2.14 2.63 -1.47
CA LEU A 51 -1.80 1.42 -0.73
C LEU A 51 -1.08 1.86 0.55
N GLU A 52 -1.61 1.44 1.68
CA GLU A 52 -1.06 1.68 3.02
C GLU A 52 -0.58 0.35 3.60
N TRP A 53 0.73 0.08 3.59
CA TRP A 53 1.24 -1.03 4.39
C TRP A 53 1.13 -0.71 5.86
N THR A 54 0.47 -1.58 6.60
CA THR A 54 0.14 -1.35 7.98
C THR A 54 0.44 -2.56 8.87
N ASN A 55 0.63 -2.30 10.17
CA ASN A 55 0.79 -3.29 11.22
C ASN A 55 0.31 -2.66 12.53
N GLN A 56 -0.81 -3.13 13.05
CA GLN A 56 -1.43 -2.56 14.25
C GLN A 56 -0.57 -2.68 15.53
N GLY A 57 0.45 -3.53 15.55
CA GLY A 57 1.43 -3.65 16.64
C GLY A 57 2.66 -2.76 16.46
N CYS A 58 2.79 -2.02 15.35
CA CYS A 58 3.90 -1.13 15.09
C CYS A 58 3.69 0.23 15.77
N PRO A 59 4.59 0.72 16.66
CA PRO A 59 4.43 2.01 17.32
C PRO A 59 4.26 3.20 16.35
N TYR A 60 4.90 3.15 15.20
CA TYR A 60 4.76 4.18 14.17
C TYR A 60 3.37 4.16 13.50
N THR A 61 2.78 2.98 13.28
CA THR A 61 1.40 2.87 12.84
C THR A 61 0.43 3.33 13.94
N ILE A 62 0.67 2.90 15.18
CA ILE A 62 -0.12 3.28 16.36
C ILE A 62 -0.21 4.80 16.50
N LYS A 63 0.91 5.54 16.34
CA LYS A 63 0.95 7.00 16.33
C LYS A 63 -0.14 7.60 15.44
N HIS A 64 -0.24 7.15 14.19
CA HIS A 64 -1.17 7.71 13.21
C HIS A 64 -2.63 7.28 13.43
N TYR A 65 -2.85 6.08 13.97
CA TYR A 65 -4.20 5.63 14.31
C TYR A 65 -4.70 6.22 15.64
N GLN A 66 -3.87 6.32 16.67
CA GLN A 66 -4.27 6.92 17.96
C GLN A 66 -4.48 8.42 17.87
N SER A 67 -3.73 9.13 17.03
CA SER A 67 -3.94 10.56 16.77
C SER A 67 -5.19 10.83 15.92
N GLY A 68 -5.81 9.81 15.31
CA GLY A 68 -6.89 9.99 14.35
C GLY A 68 -6.45 10.45 12.96
N ASN A 69 -5.16 10.63 12.74
CA ASN A 69 -4.61 11.09 11.47
C ASN A 69 -4.96 10.16 10.32
N MET A 70 -4.70 8.84 10.48
CA MET A 70 -4.94 7.87 9.42
C MET A 70 -6.44 7.78 9.05
N GLN A 71 -7.31 7.71 10.06
CA GLN A 71 -8.75 7.66 9.84
C GLN A 71 -9.28 8.93 9.15
N SER A 72 -8.70 10.09 9.48
CA SER A 72 -9.05 11.35 8.85
C SER A 72 -8.68 11.35 7.37
N LEU A 73 -7.47 10.91 7.03
CA LEU A 73 -7.03 10.74 5.64
C LEU A 73 -7.93 9.76 4.88
N GLN A 74 -8.16 8.59 5.45
CA GLN A 74 -9.01 7.57 4.84
C GLN A 74 -10.40 8.12 4.53
N ARG A 75 -11.09 8.72 5.51
CA ARG A 75 -12.42 9.33 5.30
C ARG A 75 -12.40 10.47 4.28
N GLN A 76 -11.44 11.38 4.40
CA GLN A 76 -11.35 12.54 3.51
C GLN A 76 -11.19 12.11 2.04
N TRP A 77 -10.34 11.16 1.79
CA TRP A 77 -9.97 10.79 0.42
C TRP A 77 -10.93 9.77 -0.19
N THR A 78 -11.45 8.83 0.60
CA THR A 78 -12.49 7.91 0.10
C THR A 78 -13.78 8.65 -0.24
N ALA A 79 -14.16 9.70 0.52
CA ALA A 79 -15.30 10.58 0.19
C ALA A 79 -15.11 11.33 -1.15
N LYS A 80 -13.86 11.51 -1.60
CA LYS A 80 -13.51 12.11 -2.90
C LYS A 80 -13.32 11.07 -4.01
N GLY A 81 -13.65 9.80 -3.75
CA GLY A 81 -13.57 8.71 -4.72
C GLY A 81 -12.18 8.08 -4.88
N VAL A 82 -11.22 8.43 -4.04
CA VAL A 82 -9.93 7.73 -3.95
C VAL A 82 -10.16 6.36 -3.33
N ILE A 83 -9.57 5.33 -3.90
CA ILE A 83 -9.56 3.99 -3.32
C ILE A 83 -8.41 3.92 -2.30
N TRP A 84 -8.73 3.62 -1.06
CA TRP A 84 -7.75 3.45 0.00
C TRP A 84 -7.70 2.00 0.46
N LEU A 85 -6.59 1.32 0.21
CA LEU A 85 -6.39 -0.09 0.55
C LEU A 85 -5.33 -0.19 1.63
N THR A 86 -5.67 -0.72 2.80
CA THR A 86 -4.67 -1.16 3.78
C THR A 86 -4.15 -2.54 3.38
N VAL A 87 -2.86 -2.81 3.59
CA VAL A 87 -2.21 -4.07 3.22
C VAL A 87 -1.46 -4.63 4.42
N LEU A 88 -1.77 -5.88 4.77
CA LEU A 88 -1.19 -6.61 5.89
C LEU A 88 -0.34 -7.76 5.37
N SER A 89 0.99 -7.55 5.34
CA SER A 89 1.96 -8.53 4.82
C SER A 89 2.76 -9.24 5.92
N SER A 90 2.34 -9.17 7.19
CA SER A 90 2.98 -9.94 8.26
C SER A 90 2.65 -11.43 8.11
N ALA A 91 3.69 -12.28 8.15
CA ALA A 91 3.53 -13.72 8.02
C ALA A 91 2.83 -14.34 9.26
N PRO A 92 2.14 -15.47 9.13
CA PRO A 92 1.55 -16.19 10.24
C PRO A 92 2.57 -16.48 11.35
N GLY A 93 2.22 -16.09 12.59
CA GLY A 93 3.08 -16.20 13.76
C GLY A 93 3.97 -14.98 14.02
N GLU A 94 4.08 -14.07 13.07
CA GLU A 94 4.84 -12.83 13.22
C GLU A 94 3.99 -11.70 13.81
N GLN A 95 4.67 -10.70 14.39
CA GLN A 95 4.01 -9.50 14.91
C GLN A 95 3.27 -8.76 13.79
N GLY A 96 2.00 -8.46 14.04
CA GLY A 96 1.13 -7.77 13.09
C GLY A 96 0.37 -8.71 12.14
N TYR A 97 0.59 -10.02 12.23
CA TYR A 97 -0.30 -10.98 11.54
C TYR A 97 -1.71 -10.88 12.11
N GLN A 98 -2.69 -10.84 11.22
CA GLN A 98 -4.10 -10.82 11.58
C GLN A 98 -4.89 -11.81 10.72
N THR A 99 -5.81 -12.51 11.36
CA THR A 99 -6.89 -13.19 10.63
C THR A 99 -7.90 -12.17 10.13
N ALA A 100 -8.75 -12.55 9.19
CA ALA A 100 -9.81 -11.69 8.66
C ALA A 100 -10.71 -11.11 9.77
N SER A 101 -11.12 -11.95 10.73
CA SER A 101 -11.94 -11.50 11.86
C SER A 101 -11.22 -10.48 12.74
N GLN A 102 -9.96 -10.74 13.07
CA GLN A 102 -9.16 -9.85 13.90
C GLN A 102 -8.94 -8.48 13.24
N GLU A 103 -8.71 -8.47 11.92
CA GLU A 103 -8.57 -7.22 11.18
C GLU A 103 -9.90 -6.45 11.15
N ASN A 104 -11.03 -7.10 10.87
CA ASN A 104 -12.33 -6.44 10.89
C ASN A 104 -12.65 -5.84 12.27
N GLU A 105 -12.36 -6.56 13.36
CA GLU A 105 -12.51 -6.06 14.73
C GLU A 105 -11.59 -4.86 15.00
N TYR A 106 -10.35 -4.91 14.51
CA TYR A 106 -9.42 -3.79 14.64
C TYR A 106 -9.92 -2.55 13.92
N LEU A 107 -10.30 -2.67 12.64
CA LEU A 107 -10.83 -1.56 11.85
C LEU A 107 -12.04 -0.91 12.53
N GLN A 108 -12.94 -1.72 13.10
CA GLN A 108 -14.09 -1.22 13.83
C GLN A 108 -13.68 -0.44 15.09
N ARG A 109 -12.82 -1.04 15.95
CA ARG A 109 -12.33 -0.38 17.18
C ARG A 109 -11.56 0.90 16.88
N ALA A 110 -10.71 0.87 15.87
CA ALA A 110 -9.92 2.03 15.44
C ALA A 110 -10.77 3.09 14.72
N LYS A 111 -12.03 2.80 14.39
CA LYS A 111 -12.88 3.64 13.53
C LYS A 111 -12.19 3.99 12.22
N ALA A 112 -11.42 3.04 11.69
CA ALA A 112 -10.74 3.14 10.41
C ALA A 112 -11.77 3.12 9.26
N ALA A 113 -11.42 3.73 8.14
CA ALA A 113 -12.32 3.87 7.01
C ALA A 113 -11.61 3.64 5.65
N PRO A 114 -10.76 2.60 5.51
CA PRO A 114 -10.24 2.24 4.21
C PRO A 114 -11.37 1.70 3.33
N THR A 115 -11.15 1.67 2.02
CA THR A 115 -12.06 0.99 1.07
C THR A 115 -12.08 -0.51 1.32
N ALA A 116 -10.90 -1.10 1.60
CA ALA A 116 -10.73 -2.51 1.94
C ALA A 116 -9.41 -2.73 2.68
N ALA A 117 -9.32 -3.83 3.45
CA ALA A 117 -8.09 -4.30 4.09
C ALA A 117 -7.63 -5.61 3.43
N LEU A 118 -6.56 -5.54 2.66
CA LEU A 118 -6.01 -6.66 1.91
C LEU A 118 -5.15 -7.54 2.81
N LEU A 119 -5.42 -8.84 2.83
CA LEU A 119 -4.64 -9.82 3.57
C LEU A 119 -3.57 -10.41 2.64
N ASP A 120 -2.31 -10.23 3.00
CA ASP A 120 -1.14 -10.68 2.23
C ASP A 120 -0.17 -11.49 3.11
N PRO A 121 -0.64 -12.58 3.75
CA PRO A 121 0.16 -13.34 4.73
C PRO A 121 1.39 -14.02 4.14
N ASN A 122 1.44 -14.16 2.83
CA ASN A 122 2.60 -14.71 2.11
C ASN A 122 3.58 -13.62 1.62
N GLY A 123 3.26 -12.33 1.86
CA GLY A 123 4.09 -11.21 1.47
C GLY A 123 4.20 -10.97 -0.03
N GLN A 124 3.38 -11.62 -0.85
CA GLN A 124 3.47 -11.52 -2.31
C GLN A 124 3.26 -10.08 -2.80
N LEU A 125 2.23 -9.41 -2.29
CA LEU A 125 1.94 -8.02 -2.62
C LEU A 125 3.02 -7.10 -2.07
N GLY A 126 3.45 -7.35 -0.83
CA GLY A 126 4.52 -6.59 -0.18
C GLY A 126 5.83 -6.65 -0.95
N HIS A 127 6.28 -7.83 -1.37
CA HIS A 127 7.48 -8.00 -2.19
C HIS A 127 7.31 -7.38 -3.57
N LEU A 128 6.13 -7.51 -4.19
CA LEU A 128 5.83 -6.95 -5.51
C LEU A 128 6.00 -5.43 -5.54
N TYR A 129 5.57 -4.73 -4.48
CA TYR A 129 5.71 -3.26 -4.35
C TYR A 129 7.01 -2.84 -3.65
N GLY A 130 7.80 -3.78 -3.14
CA GLY A 130 9.00 -3.48 -2.38
C GLY A 130 8.71 -2.76 -1.06
N ALA A 131 7.58 -3.08 -0.40
CA ALA A 131 7.22 -2.50 0.88
C ALA A 131 8.25 -2.88 1.95
N LYS A 132 8.73 -1.90 2.72
CA LYS A 132 9.84 -2.07 3.66
C LYS A 132 9.43 -1.91 5.11
N THR A 133 8.53 -0.97 5.36
CA THR A 133 8.14 -0.56 6.72
C THR A 133 6.63 -0.51 6.89
N THR A 134 6.20 -0.33 8.11
CA THR A 134 4.83 0.04 8.45
C THR A 134 4.85 1.28 9.35
N PRO A 135 4.22 2.42 8.91
CA PRO A 135 3.55 2.57 7.62
C PRO A 135 4.52 2.68 6.43
N HIS A 136 4.08 2.28 5.23
CA HIS A 136 4.70 2.60 3.95
C HIS A 136 3.58 2.90 2.95
N MET A 137 3.65 4.05 2.30
CA MET A 137 2.58 4.59 1.49
C MET A 137 2.94 4.58 0.02
N PHE A 138 1.97 4.22 -0.83
CA PHE A 138 2.08 4.29 -2.28
C PHE A 138 0.83 4.96 -2.84
N ILE A 139 0.99 5.83 -3.84
CA ILE A 139 -0.14 6.47 -4.53
C ILE A 139 -0.03 6.18 -6.02
N ILE A 140 -1.11 5.67 -6.58
CA ILE A 140 -1.24 5.32 -7.99
C ILE A 140 -2.29 6.26 -8.61
N ASN A 141 -1.97 6.84 -9.77
CA ASN A 141 -2.87 7.74 -10.48
C ASN A 141 -3.95 6.99 -11.30
N PRO A 142 -4.96 7.68 -11.86
CA PRO A 142 -6.01 7.06 -12.68
C PRO A 142 -5.51 6.34 -13.94
N GLN A 143 -4.30 6.65 -14.40
CA GLN A 143 -3.64 5.98 -15.52
C GLN A 143 -2.93 4.70 -15.10
N GLY A 144 -2.91 4.38 -13.80
CA GLY A 144 -2.25 3.20 -13.25
C GLY A 144 -0.76 3.38 -13.02
N GLN A 145 -0.25 4.61 -12.97
CA GLN A 145 1.17 4.89 -12.73
C GLN A 145 1.42 5.25 -11.27
N LEU A 146 2.56 4.80 -10.72
CA LEU A 146 3.03 5.20 -9.41
C LEU A 146 3.43 6.69 -9.42
N ILE A 147 2.85 7.49 -8.53
CA ILE A 147 3.13 8.93 -8.43
C ILE A 147 3.73 9.34 -7.08
N TYR A 148 3.64 8.47 -6.08
CA TYR A 148 4.27 8.65 -4.78
C TYR A 148 4.60 7.31 -4.14
N GLU A 149 5.78 7.21 -3.50
CA GLU A 149 6.12 6.15 -2.56
C GLU A 149 6.89 6.71 -1.36
N GLY A 150 6.68 6.16 -0.17
CA GLY A 150 7.49 6.53 1.00
C GLY A 150 6.73 6.69 2.30
N ALA A 151 7.20 7.65 3.10
CA ALA A 151 6.67 7.95 4.42
C ALA A 151 5.26 8.57 4.38
N ILE A 152 4.54 8.47 5.47
CA ILE A 152 3.26 9.18 5.62
C ILE A 152 3.50 10.68 5.90
N ASP A 153 4.53 11.02 6.68
CA ASP A 153 4.91 12.40 7.04
C ASP A 153 6.43 12.55 7.21
N ASP A 154 6.87 13.76 7.56
CA ASP A 154 8.27 14.15 7.74
C ASP A 154 8.79 13.99 9.18
N HIS A 155 8.00 13.41 10.11
CA HIS A 155 8.37 13.21 11.51
C HIS A 155 8.51 11.71 11.87
N PRO A 156 9.72 11.11 11.69
CA PRO A 156 9.96 9.68 11.89
C PRO A 156 10.09 9.30 13.38
N THR A 157 9.10 9.71 14.17
CA THR A 157 8.98 9.44 15.61
C THR A 157 7.73 8.64 15.90
N THR A 158 7.61 8.13 17.14
CA THR A 158 6.40 7.47 17.64
C THR A 158 5.53 8.40 18.49
N ASP A 159 5.92 9.68 18.65
CA ASP A 159 5.19 10.65 19.43
C ASP A 159 3.96 11.18 18.68
N ILE A 160 2.79 11.05 19.29
CA ILE A 160 1.52 11.55 18.76
C ILE A 160 1.53 13.09 18.67
N ALA A 161 2.26 13.77 19.57
CA ALA A 161 2.35 15.24 19.59
C ALA A 161 3.00 15.83 18.33
N ASP A 162 3.77 15.04 17.60
CA ASP A 162 4.39 15.49 16.34
C ASP A 162 3.41 15.57 15.17
N VAL A 163 2.30 14.82 15.20
CA VAL A 163 1.37 14.72 14.07
C VAL A 163 0.80 16.07 13.64
N PRO A 164 0.33 16.97 14.53
CA PRO A 164 -0.20 18.26 14.13
C PRO A 164 0.84 19.20 13.49
N ASN A 165 2.12 18.98 13.78
CA ASN A 165 3.23 19.82 13.31
C ASN A 165 3.95 19.22 12.09
N SER A 166 3.56 18.03 11.65
CA SER A 166 4.19 17.34 10.54
C SER A 166 3.61 17.72 9.18
N THR A 167 4.46 17.71 8.17
CA THR A 167 4.03 17.74 6.77
C THR A 167 3.57 16.36 6.36
N ASN A 168 2.27 16.17 6.13
CA ASN A 168 1.74 14.90 5.67
C ASN A 168 1.94 14.76 4.15
N TYR A 169 2.91 13.95 3.75
CA TYR A 169 3.26 13.77 2.32
C TYR A 169 2.12 13.18 1.50
N VAL A 170 1.35 12.26 2.07
CA VAL A 170 0.21 11.63 1.38
C VAL A 170 -0.88 12.65 1.10
N ALA A 171 -1.22 13.50 2.10
CA ALA A 171 -2.21 14.56 1.93
C ALA A 171 -1.76 15.58 0.87
N VAL A 172 -0.48 15.98 0.90
CA VAL A 172 0.09 16.92 -0.08
C VAL A 172 0.06 16.33 -1.47
N ALA A 173 0.56 15.10 -1.65
CA ALA A 173 0.60 14.42 -2.95
C ALA A 173 -0.79 14.25 -3.56
N LEU A 174 -1.77 13.78 -2.78
CA LEU A 174 -3.15 13.62 -3.24
C LEU A 174 -3.80 14.97 -3.56
N THR A 175 -3.55 16.02 -2.75
CA THR A 175 -4.07 17.37 -3.02
C THR A 175 -3.55 17.92 -4.34
N GLN A 176 -2.26 17.76 -4.60
CA GLN A 176 -1.65 18.19 -5.86
C GLN A 176 -2.21 17.38 -7.05
N ALA A 177 -2.15 16.05 -6.96
CA ALA A 177 -2.56 15.17 -8.05
C ALA A 177 -4.04 15.30 -8.43
N THR A 178 -4.94 15.37 -7.43
CA THR A 178 -6.38 15.51 -7.68
C THR A 178 -6.77 16.89 -8.21
N SER A 179 -5.90 17.90 -8.02
CA SER A 179 -6.04 19.23 -8.62
C SER A 179 -5.39 19.36 -9.99
N GLY A 180 -4.91 18.26 -10.58
CA GLY A 180 -4.23 18.25 -11.88
C GLY A 180 -2.81 18.84 -11.85
N LYS A 181 -2.24 19.04 -10.66
CA LYS A 181 -0.87 19.53 -10.50
C LYS A 181 0.10 18.35 -10.38
N PRO A 182 1.35 18.50 -10.83
CA PRO A 182 2.38 17.50 -10.60
C PRO A 182 2.64 17.35 -9.09
N VAL A 183 2.93 16.12 -8.64
CA VAL A 183 3.36 15.84 -7.28
C VAL A 183 4.79 16.34 -7.10
N ALA A 184 5.00 17.31 -6.23
CA ALA A 184 6.31 17.93 -6.03
C ALA A 184 7.31 17.00 -5.32
N THR A 185 6.85 16.25 -4.32
CA THR A 185 7.64 15.25 -3.60
C THR A 185 7.09 13.87 -3.94
N THR A 186 7.74 13.19 -4.87
CA THR A 186 7.26 11.90 -5.41
C THR A 186 7.78 10.68 -4.65
N ALA A 187 8.90 10.83 -3.93
CA ALA A 187 9.49 9.75 -3.15
C ALA A 187 10.11 10.30 -1.86
N THR A 188 9.94 9.57 -0.77
CA THR A 188 10.57 9.86 0.52
C THR A 188 11.07 8.56 1.15
N ARG A 189 11.98 8.66 2.12
CA ARG A 189 12.41 7.48 2.87
C ARG A 189 11.29 7.04 3.82
N PRO A 190 10.70 5.85 3.65
CA PRO A 190 9.72 5.35 4.59
C PRO A 190 10.39 5.06 5.93
N TYR A 191 9.63 5.22 7.01
CA TYR A 191 10.08 4.94 8.37
C TYR A 191 9.06 4.05 9.09
N GLY A 192 9.51 3.31 10.08
CA GLY A 192 8.66 2.42 10.86
C GLY A 192 9.28 1.07 11.13
N CYS A 193 8.48 0.16 11.68
CA CYS A 193 8.89 -1.23 11.85
C CYS A 193 9.04 -1.91 10.49
N SER A 194 10.02 -2.79 10.32
CA SER A 194 10.12 -3.61 9.11
C SER A 194 8.87 -4.46 8.93
N VAL A 195 8.43 -4.61 7.68
CA VAL A 195 7.40 -5.59 7.33
C VAL A 195 7.90 -6.98 7.74
N LYS A 196 7.05 -7.77 8.38
CA LYS A 196 7.42 -9.09 8.94
C LYS A 196 7.15 -10.20 7.91
N TYR A 197 7.90 -10.15 6.81
CA TYR A 197 7.94 -11.25 5.84
C TYR A 197 8.55 -12.52 6.47
N ARG A 198 8.30 -13.69 5.86
CA ARG A 198 9.05 -14.91 6.14
C ARG A 198 10.37 -14.92 5.40
#